data_15ba4e0e8259345c7f61df3b117c0ac6
#
_entry.id   15ba4e0e8259345c7f61df3b117c0ac6
#
_cell.length_a   1.000
_cell.length_b   1.000
_cell.length_c   1.000
_cell.angle_alpha   90.00
_cell.angle_beta   90.00
_cell.angle_gamma   90.00
#
_symmetry.space_group_name_H-M   'P 1'
#
loop_
_entity.id
_entity.type
_entity.pdbx_description
1 polymer ?
#
loop_
_entity_poly.entity_id
_entity_poly.type
_entity_poly.pdbx_seq_one_letter_code
_entity_poly.pdbx_strand_id
1 'polypeptide(L)'
;VSDQSVRAALRSDARLVVVEAPAGCGKTHQGAEYAREIAVASGFHRLLILTHTHAACSMFADRTKGAGSRIEIRTIDSIIAHIATAYHHGLGLPADTAGWVRQRRNGHEELASKVAGLIVRYPMIAASLAQRYPVVICDEHQDSSGDQHAVAIALLDRGAKLRIFGDPMQNIFRESTFAGRHAPCDWKALTDNAHAFEQLDTPHRWRSGCPTLGEWTLQARATLKAGGKINLRTQLPSSLKVVVAENQARGYGDYRLAATDRRPVDLFEKAHASLLILTRHNDTARCFRGFFNRRIPLWEGHTRSALEKLVDAVGGAGGDCGVLAAAVVSFMNEVGKGFSPSAFGDRFQQEAREGCAGSRKGKPAAIQELAKFLVDEPDHRGVAKMLQRLSALKDTHAGFAGIETDCHREFWDAVNLGRYESAEIGLAEITHHRAYSRPKPPDRAISTIHKAKGMECESVIVMPCDSKTFPDKFDARCLLYVALSRAKSHLMLVISRNDQSPLLTL
;
A
#
# COMPACT_ATOMS: atom_id res chain seq x y z
N VAL A 1 24.54 1.38 -21.01
CA VAL A 1 23.99 1.14 -22.35
C VAL A 1 22.46 1.30 -22.31
N SER A 2 21.76 0.67 -21.35
CA SER A 2 20.29 0.70 -21.30
C SER A 2 19.69 2.10 -21.04
N ASP A 3 20.33 2.92 -20.24
CA ASP A 3 19.87 4.32 -20.01
C ASP A 3 19.88 5.13 -21.31
N GLN A 4 20.84 4.89 -22.19
CA GLN A 4 20.99 5.60 -23.45
C GLN A 4 19.97 5.11 -24.49
N SER A 5 19.73 3.80 -24.59
CA SER A 5 18.72 3.25 -25.48
C SER A 5 17.32 3.70 -25.10
N VAL A 6 17.00 3.71 -23.78
CA VAL A 6 15.74 4.26 -23.26
C VAL A 6 15.59 5.74 -23.62
N ARG A 7 16.65 6.55 -23.43
CA ARG A 7 16.62 7.96 -23.82
C ARG A 7 16.33 8.15 -25.32
N ALA A 8 16.94 7.35 -26.17
CA ALA A 8 16.70 7.40 -27.63
C ALA A 8 15.25 6.98 -27.96
N ALA A 9 14.76 5.89 -27.37
CA ALA A 9 13.40 5.42 -27.59
C ALA A 9 12.34 6.43 -27.16
N LEU A 10 12.50 7.07 -25.99
CA LEU A 10 11.57 8.10 -25.50
C LEU A 10 11.46 9.28 -26.46
N ARG A 11 12.55 9.65 -27.13
CA ARG A 11 12.63 10.78 -28.07
C ARG A 11 12.25 10.42 -29.50
N SER A 12 12.07 9.14 -29.80
CA SER A 12 11.69 8.68 -31.12
C SER A 12 10.25 9.10 -31.49
N ASP A 13 9.94 8.96 -32.78
CA ASP A 13 8.58 9.20 -33.28
C ASP A 13 7.60 8.07 -32.99
N ALA A 14 8.05 6.99 -32.35
CA ALA A 14 7.20 5.91 -31.91
C ALA A 14 6.01 6.43 -31.08
N ARG A 15 4.80 6.01 -31.46
CA ARG A 15 3.57 6.44 -30.78
C ARG A 15 3.44 5.81 -29.40
N LEU A 16 3.85 4.55 -29.25
CA LEU A 16 3.85 3.82 -27.99
C LEU A 16 5.26 3.34 -27.68
N VAL A 17 5.84 3.87 -26.62
CA VAL A 17 7.10 3.40 -26.05
C VAL A 17 6.83 2.80 -24.69
N VAL A 18 7.22 1.55 -24.46
CA VAL A 18 7.11 0.86 -23.20
C VAL A 18 8.50 0.63 -22.63
N VAL A 19 8.71 1.04 -21.39
CA VAL A 19 9.96 0.89 -20.66
C VAL A 19 9.73 -0.01 -19.44
N GLU A 20 10.31 -1.21 -19.48
CA GLU A 20 10.36 -2.06 -18.29
C GLU A 20 11.52 -1.59 -17.40
N ALA A 21 11.17 -1.11 -16.23
CA ALA A 21 12.11 -0.45 -15.34
C ALA A 21 12.08 -1.09 -13.93
N PRO A 22 13.02 -2.00 -13.63
CA PRO A 22 13.16 -2.58 -12.31
C PRO A 22 13.28 -1.53 -11.21
N ALA A 23 12.99 -1.92 -9.96
CA ALA A 23 13.14 -1.04 -8.81
C ALA A 23 14.54 -0.43 -8.76
N GLY A 24 14.64 0.86 -8.56
CA GLY A 24 15.93 1.55 -8.41
C GLY A 24 16.73 1.77 -9.69
N CYS A 25 16.19 1.42 -10.87
CA CYS A 25 16.88 1.59 -12.15
C CYS A 25 16.60 2.95 -12.84
N GLY A 26 16.12 3.96 -12.13
CA GLY A 26 16.05 5.32 -12.66
C GLY A 26 14.79 5.68 -13.44
N LYS A 27 13.73 4.88 -13.39
CA LYS A 27 12.44 5.10 -14.07
C LYS A 27 11.95 6.55 -13.99
N THR A 28 11.70 7.05 -12.78
CA THR A 28 11.20 8.41 -12.54
C THR A 28 12.18 9.50 -13.01
N HIS A 29 13.49 9.20 -13.00
CA HIS A 29 14.51 10.12 -13.51
C HIS A 29 14.40 10.25 -15.03
N GLN A 30 14.37 9.15 -15.76
CA GLN A 30 14.23 9.14 -17.22
C GLN A 30 12.93 9.83 -17.67
N GLY A 31 11.80 9.53 -16.99
CA GLY A 31 10.51 10.17 -17.28
C GLY A 31 10.51 11.67 -17.03
N ALA A 32 11.11 12.13 -15.93
CA ALA A 32 11.19 13.57 -15.60
C ALA A 32 12.15 14.33 -16.51
N GLU A 33 13.28 13.74 -16.90
CA GLU A 33 14.23 14.34 -17.84
C GLU A 33 13.57 14.53 -19.21
N TYR A 34 12.95 13.49 -19.74
CA TYR A 34 12.18 13.55 -20.98
C TYR A 34 11.06 14.60 -20.91
N ALA A 35 10.30 14.66 -19.80
CA ALA A 35 9.22 15.63 -19.61
C ALA A 35 9.73 17.07 -19.66
N ARG A 36 10.87 17.37 -19.04
CA ARG A 36 11.47 18.73 -19.08
C ARG A 36 11.86 19.14 -20.49
N GLU A 37 12.48 18.25 -21.25
CA GLU A 37 12.91 18.52 -22.62
C GLU A 37 11.71 18.81 -23.54
N ILE A 38 10.68 17.97 -23.48
CA ILE A 38 9.48 18.13 -24.29
C ILE A 38 8.71 19.40 -23.92
N ALA A 39 8.65 19.75 -22.62
CA ALA A 39 7.98 20.96 -22.18
C ALA A 39 8.59 22.23 -22.77
N VAL A 40 9.90 22.25 -22.98
CA VAL A 40 10.61 23.37 -23.63
C VAL A 40 10.30 23.42 -25.14
N ALA A 41 10.19 22.26 -25.80
CA ALA A 41 10.00 22.17 -27.25
C ALA A 41 8.54 22.31 -27.71
N SER A 42 7.56 22.09 -26.84
CA SER A 42 6.14 21.84 -27.22
C SER A 42 5.29 23.08 -27.52
N GLY A 43 5.82 24.30 -27.56
CA GLY A 43 5.00 25.49 -27.89
C GLY A 43 3.81 25.69 -26.95
N PHE A 44 2.57 25.58 -27.47
CA PHE A 44 1.33 25.78 -26.71
C PHE A 44 0.75 24.51 -26.07
N HIS A 45 1.25 23.33 -26.42
CA HIS A 45 0.73 22.07 -25.90
C HIS A 45 1.26 21.76 -24.50
N ARG A 46 0.48 20.96 -23.76
CA ARG A 46 0.86 20.48 -22.42
C ARG A 46 1.26 19.01 -22.48
N LEU A 47 2.24 18.64 -21.67
CA LEU A 47 2.58 17.24 -21.40
C LEU A 47 1.82 16.79 -20.15
N LEU A 48 1.25 15.57 -20.18
CA LEU A 48 0.56 14.97 -19.04
C LEU A 48 1.44 13.85 -18.45
N ILE A 49 1.63 13.90 -17.13
CA ILE A 49 2.24 12.80 -16.37
C ILE A 49 1.15 12.18 -15.51
N LEU A 50 0.90 10.88 -15.72
CA LEU A 50 -0.03 10.07 -14.95
C LEU A 50 0.74 9.15 -14.00
N THR A 51 0.35 9.17 -12.74
CA THR A 51 0.90 8.32 -11.68
C THR A 51 -0.23 7.66 -10.89
N HIS A 52 0.11 6.73 -9.98
CA HIS A 52 -0.89 6.10 -9.11
C HIS A 52 -1.03 6.75 -7.74
N THR A 53 -0.06 7.59 -7.33
CA THR A 53 -0.04 8.18 -5.98
C THR A 53 0.32 9.65 -5.99
N HIS A 54 -0.23 10.40 -5.05
CA HIS A 54 0.16 11.80 -4.85
C HIS A 54 1.64 11.96 -4.47
N ALA A 55 2.23 10.96 -3.81
CA ALA A 55 3.66 10.94 -3.52
C ALA A 55 4.51 10.91 -4.80
N ALA A 56 4.12 10.10 -5.79
CA ALA A 56 4.76 10.06 -7.10
C ALA A 56 4.54 11.36 -7.87
N CYS A 57 3.33 11.95 -7.83
CA CYS A 57 3.07 13.27 -8.42
C CYS A 57 4.05 14.32 -7.90
N SER A 58 4.26 14.35 -6.60
CA SER A 58 5.18 15.32 -5.99
C SER A 58 6.64 15.05 -6.32
N MET A 59 7.04 13.78 -6.43
CA MET A 59 8.38 13.40 -6.86
C MET A 59 8.66 13.89 -8.29
N PHE A 60 7.67 13.77 -9.19
CA PHE A 60 7.77 14.35 -10.52
C PHE A 60 7.78 15.88 -10.48
N ALA A 61 6.91 16.51 -9.67
CA ALA A 61 6.88 17.97 -9.53
C ALA A 61 8.23 18.52 -9.06
N ASP A 62 8.87 17.88 -8.06
CA ASP A 62 10.19 18.27 -7.59
C ASP A 62 11.26 18.12 -8.67
N ARG A 63 11.21 17.06 -9.47
CA ARG A 63 12.21 16.79 -10.53
C ARG A 63 11.96 17.61 -11.79
N THR A 64 10.76 18.13 -12.00
CA THR A 64 10.40 18.97 -13.16
C THR A 64 10.32 20.46 -12.82
N LYS A 65 10.77 20.87 -11.61
CA LYS A 65 10.87 22.28 -11.24
C LYS A 65 11.62 23.07 -12.31
N GLY A 66 11.06 24.24 -12.70
CA GLY A 66 11.61 25.10 -13.73
C GLY A 66 11.13 24.82 -15.16
N ALA A 67 10.42 23.73 -15.42
CA ALA A 67 9.82 23.45 -16.74
C ALA A 67 8.50 24.21 -17.02
N GLY A 68 8.06 25.01 -16.06
CA GLY A 68 6.88 25.89 -16.20
C GLY A 68 5.53 25.15 -16.14
N SER A 69 4.45 25.86 -16.49
CA SER A 69 3.05 25.37 -16.44
C SER A 69 2.71 24.38 -17.56
N ARG A 70 3.67 23.98 -18.38
CA ARG A 70 3.46 23.08 -19.52
C ARG A 70 3.39 21.61 -19.15
N ILE A 71 3.84 21.24 -17.96
CA ILE A 71 3.74 19.89 -17.42
C ILE A 71 2.57 19.86 -16.47
N GLU A 72 1.57 19.02 -16.78
CA GLU A 72 0.48 18.71 -15.88
C GLU A 72 0.73 17.33 -15.26
N ILE A 73 0.77 17.25 -13.93
CA ILE A 73 1.05 16.04 -13.20
C ILE A 73 -0.19 15.68 -12.41
N ARG A 74 -0.74 14.50 -12.64
CA ARG A 74 -1.96 14.00 -11.99
C ARG A 74 -1.86 12.53 -11.62
N THR A 75 -2.67 12.12 -10.66
CA THR A 75 -2.98 10.70 -10.53
C THR A 75 -3.96 10.30 -11.64
N ILE A 76 -3.92 9.01 -12.04
CA ILE A 76 -4.85 8.51 -13.06
C ILE A 76 -6.30 8.64 -12.59
N ASP A 77 -6.57 8.44 -11.31
CA ASP A 77 -7.90 8.65 -10.73
C ASP A 77 -8.33 10.11 -10.79
N SER A 78 -7.40 11.03 -10.65
CA SER A 78 -7.70 12.48 -10.77
C SER A 78 -8.10 12.90 -12.18
N ILE A 79 -7.48 12.33 -13.23
CA ILE A 79 -7.92 12.62 -14.61
C ILE A 79 -9.26 11.98 -14.91
N ILE A 80 -9.51 10.76 -14.42
CA ILE A 80 -10.79 10.07 -14.53
C ILE A 80 -11.89 10.89 -13.83
N ALA A 81 -11.64 11.34 -12.59
CA ALA A 81 -12.59 12.19 -11.86
C ALA A 81 -12.87 13.51 -12.59
N HIS A 82 -11.86 14.12 -13.22
CA HIS A 82 -12.04 15.34 -14.01
C HIS A 82 -12.95 15.10 -15.23
N ILE A 83 -12.75 14.00 -15.96
CA ILE A 83 -13.64 13.61 -17.07
C ILE A 83 -15.05 13.34 -16.55
N ALA A 84 -15.18 12.60 -15.45
CA ALA A 84 -16.47 12.28 -14.85
C ALA A 84 -17.24 13.53 -14.43
N THR A 85 -16.57 14.50 -13.82
CA THR A 85 -17.19 15.77 -13.41
C THR A 85 -17.66 16.58 -14.63
N ALA A 86 -16.85 16.64 -15.71
CA ALA A 86 -17.23 17.34 -16.93
C ALA A 86 -18.44 16.71 -17.64
N TYR A 87 -18.59 15.39 -17.55
CA TYR A 87 -19.62 14.62 -18.26
C TYR A 87 -20.58 13.89 -17.32
N HIS A 88 -20.79 14.38 -16.10
CA HIS A 88 -21.57 13.71 -15.07
C HIS A 88 -22.98 13.36 -15.50
N HIS A 89 -23.68 14.25 -16.22
CA HIS A 89 -25.00 13.97 -16.76
C HIS A 89 -25.01 12.77 -17.72
N GLY A 90 -24.04 12.69 -18.64
CA GLY A 90 -23.90 11.57 -19.58
C GLY A 90 -23.53 10.24 -18.91
N LEU A 91 -23.00 10.29 -17.70
CA LEU A 91 -22.67 9.13 -16.87
C LEU A 91 -23.79 8.74 -15.90
N GLY A 92 -24.89 9.53 -15.83
CA GLY A 92 -25.93 9.34 -14.81
C GLY A 92 -25.42 9.56 -13.39
N LEU A 93 -24.49 10.51 -13.21
CA LEU A 93 -23.88 10.84 -11.92
C LEU A 93 -24.39 12.20 -11.42
N PRO A 94 -24.41 12.43 -10.10
CA PRO A 94 -24.66 13.75 -9.53
C PRO A 94 -23.53 14.72 -9.89
N ALA A 95 -23.79 16.03 -9.80
CA ALA A 95 -22.77 17.06 -10.02
C ALA A 95 -21.57 16.91 -9.05
N ASP A 96 -21.83 16.54 -7.80
CA ASP A 96 -20.81 16.15 -6.84
C ASP A 96 -20.36 14.69 -7.08
N THR A 97 -19.57 14.48 -8.13
CA THR A 97 -18.99 13.16 -8.43
C THR A 97 -18.01 12.71 -7.36
N ALA A 98 -17.34 13.62 -6.66
CA ALA A 98 -16.43 13.31 -5.58
C ALA A 98 -17.18 12.76 -4.36
N GLY A 99 -18.30 13.38 -3.97
CA GLY A 99 -19.19 12.85 -2.95
C GLY A 99 -19.77 11.49 -3.33
N TRP A 100 -20.14 11.30 -4.59
CA TRP A 100 -20.63 10.02 -5.10
C TRP A 100 -19.59 8.91 -4.95
N VAL A 101 -18.30 9.17 -5.26
CA VAL A 101 -17.18 8.23 -5.06
C VAL A 101 -16.98 7.90 -3.57
N ARG A 102 -16.97 8.94 -2.72
CA ARG A 102 -16.75 8.80 -1.27
C ARG A 102 -17.80 7.92 -0.58
N GLN A 103 -19.02 7.92 -1.06
CA GLN A 103 -20.13 7.12 -0.51
C GLN A 103 -20.08 5.63 -0.91
N ARG A 104 -19.06 5.19 -1.66
CA ARG A 104 -18.96 3.83 -2.21
C ARG A 104 -17.63 3.19 -1.92
N ARG A 105 -17.67 1.92 -1.51
CA ARG A 105 -16.45 1.14 -1.22
C ARG A 105 -15.52 1.04 -2.43
N ASN A 106 -16.06 0.82 -3.62
CA ASN A 106 -15.33 0.72 -4.89
C ASN A 106 -15.60 1.93 -5.80
N GLY A 107 -15.82 3.11 -5.22
CA GLY A 107 -16.26 4.29 -5.96
C GLY A 107 -15.27 4.75 -7.04
N HIS A 108 -13.97 4.62 -6.80
CA HIS A 108 -12.94 4.95 -7.79
C HIS A 108 -12.93 3.96 -8.96
N GLU A 109 -13.05 2.67 -8.69
CA GLU A 109 -13.10 1.62 -9.71
C GLU A 109 -14.39 1.71 -10.54
N GLU A 110 -15.54 1.95 -9.89
CA GLU A 110 -16.80 2.16 -10.59
C GLU A 110 -16.75 3.42 -11.47
N LEU A 111 -16.14 4.49 -10.99
CA LEU A 111 -15.95 5.72 -11.76
C LEU A 111 -15.06 5.48 -12.98
N ALA A 112 -13.95 4.76 -12.80
CA ALA A 112 -13.04 4.40 -13.89
C ALA A 112 -13.78 3.57 -14.96
N SER A 113 -14.58 2.59 -14.55
CA SER A 113 -15.39 1.78 -15.46
C SER A 113 -16.41 2.61 -16.24
N LYS A 114 -17.11 3.53 -15.57
CA LYS A 114 -18.06 4.44 -16.22
C LYS A 114 -17.36 5.36 -17.25
N VAL A 115 -16.22 5.94 -16.88
CA VAL A 115 -15.45 6.84 -17.76
C VAL A 115 -14.84 6.08 -18.94
N ALA A 116 -14.28 4.90 -18.74
CA ALA A 116 -13.79 4.08 -19.82
C ALA A 116 -14.92 3.75 -20.83
N GLY A 117 -16.11 3.40 -20.33
CA GLY A 117 -17.29 3.20 -21.16
C GLY A 117 -17.75 4.46 -21.90
N LEU A 118 -17.69 5.62 -21.26
CA LEU A 118 -18.02 6.90 -21.89
C LEU A 118 -17.08 7.22 -23.06
N ILE A 119 -15.77 7.03 -22.86
CA ILE A 119 -14.75 7.31 -23.89
C ILE A 119 -14.92 6.39 -25.09
N VAL A 120 -15.24 5.11 -24.87
CA VAL A 120 -15.55 4.18 -25.97
C VAL A 120 -16.78 4.64 -26.76
N ARG A 121 -17.83 5.07 -26.05
CA ARG A 121 -19.08 5.54 -26.67
C ARG A 121 -18.93 6.89 -27.37
N TYR A 122 -18.10 7.77 -26.82
CA TYR A 122 -17.89 9.14 -27.33
C TYR A 122 -16.39 9.43 -27.53
N PRO A 123 -15.80 8.91 -28.63
CA PRO A 123 -14.36 9.01 -28.88
C PRO A 123 -13.81 10.44 -28.97
N MET A 124 -14.69 11.44 -29.20
CA MET A 124 -14.32 12.85 -29.25
C MET A 124 -13.76 13.35 -27.92
N ILE A 125 -14.13 12.74 -26.78
CA ILE A 125 -13.60 13.09 -25.48
C ILE A 125 -12.10 12.76 -25.44
N ALA A 126 -11.71 11.55 -25.84
CA ALA A 126 -10.30 11.16 -25.93
C ALA A 126 -9.55 12.00 -26.98
N ALA A 127 -10.17 12.35 -28.11
CA ALA A 127 -9.56 13.17 -29.15
C ALA A 127 -9.24 14.59 -28.61
N SER A 128 -10.15 15.21 -27.88
CA SER A 128 -9.94 16.52 -27.25
C SER A 128 -8.80 16.48 -26.21
N LEU A 129 -8.73 15.40 -25.41
CA LEU A 129 -7.64 15.21 -24.44
C LEU A 129 -6.31 14.96 -25.14
N ALA A 130 -6.27 14.14 -26.19
CA ALA A 130 -5.06 13.87 -26.96
C ALA A 130 -4.51 15.12 -27.67
N GLN A 131 -5.41 16.01 -28.14
CA GLN A 131 -5.03 17.31 -28.68
C GLN A 131 -4.43 18.24 -27.59
N ARG A 132 -5.02 18.23 -26.39
CA ARG A 132 -4.49 19.00 -25.25
C ARG A 132 -3.17 18.44 -24.73
N TYR A 133 -3.02 17.11 -24.73
CA TYR A 133 -1.88 16.37 -24.22
C TYR A 133 -1.32 15.44 -25.30
N PRO A 134 -0.57 15.98 -26.29
CA PRO A 134 -0.02 15.17 -27.37
C PRO A 134 1.06 14.18 -26.89
N VAL A 135 1.58 14.36 -25.68
CA VAL A 135 2.49 13.43 -25.01
C VAL A 135 1.99 13.11 -23.61
N VAL A 136 1.86 11.84 -23.30
CA VAL A 136 1.43 11.33 -21.99
C VAL A 136 2.49 10.36 -21.47
N ILE A 137 2.97 10.60 -20.26
CA ILE A 137 3.86 9.70 -19.52
C ILE A 137 3.02 8.99 -18.47
N CYS A 138 3.06 7.64 -18.45
CA CYS A 138 2.40 6.82 -17.45
C CYS A 138 3.47 6.15 -16.58
N ASP A 139 3.52 6.47 -15.29
CA ASP A 139 4.44 5.86 -14.33
C ASP A 139 3.74 4.79 -13.49
N GLU A 140 4.47 3.72 -13.12
CA GLU A 140 3.95 2.53 -12.41
C GLU A 140 2.73 1.90 -13.09
N HIS A 141 2.70 1.88 -14.42
CA HIS A 141 1.52 1.49 -15.19
C HIS A 141 1.08 0.03 -14.96
N GLN A 142 1.97 -0.84 -14.46
CA GLN A 142 1.60 -2.20 -14.06
C GLN A 142 0.56 -2.24 -12.91
N ASP A 143 0.37 -1.13 -12.19
CA ASP A 143 -0.63 -1.02 -11.11
C ASP A 143 -2.00 -0.54 -11.62
N SER A 144 -2.11 -0.18 -12.91
CA SER A 144 -3.38 0.27 -13.51
C SER A 144 -4.39 -0.87 -13.60
N SER A 145 -5.63 -0.57 -13.23
CA SER A 145 -6.77 -1.43 -13.55
C SER A 145 -7.00 -1.48 -15.06
N GLY A 146 -7.79 -2.46 -15.53
CA GLY A 146 -8.13 -2.55 -16.95
C GLY A 146 -8.84 -1.30 -17.47
N ASP A 147 -9.73 -0.70 -16.66
CA ASP A 147 -10.43 0.53 -17.04
C ASP A 147 -9.51 1.75 -17.06
N GLN A 148 -8.57 1.86 -16.12
CA GLN A 148 -7.55 2.91 -16.12
C GLN A 148 -6.61 2.75 -17.33
N HIS A 149 -6.18 1.53 -17.64
CA HIS A 149 -5.40 1.22 -18.84
C HIS A 149 -6.15 1.60 -20.12
N ALA A 150 -7.44 1.24 -20.23
CA ALA A 150 -8.27 1.58 -21.38
C ALA A 150 -8.39 3.10 -21.61
N VAL A 151 -8.47 3.90 -20.55
CA VAL A 151 -8.45 5.37 -20.66
C VAL A 151 -7.12 5.87 -21.25
N ALA A 152 -5.99 5.33 -20.81
CA ALA A 152 -4.67 5.70 -21.35
C ALA A 152 -4.54 5.31 -22.83
N ILE A 153 -4.92 4.09 -23.20
CA ILE A 153 -4.87 3.60 -24.60
C ILE A 153 -5.80 4.40 -25.52
N ALA A 154 -6.96 4.82 -25.02
CA ALA A 154 -7.87 5.67 -25.80
C ALA A 154 -7.22 7.01 -26.22
N LEU A 155 -6.28 7.55 -25.44
CA LEU A 155 -5.52 8.75 -25.84
C LEU A 155 -4.51 8.41 -26.96
N LEU A 156 -3.85 7.26 -26.91
CA LEU A 156 -2.97 6.75 -27.97
C LEU A 156 -3.73 6.60 -29.27
N ASP A 157 -4.92 6.00 -29.24
CA ASP A 157 -5.76 5.78 -30.42
C ASP A 157 -6.18 7.07 -31.09
N ARG A 158 -6.22 8.18 -30.34
CA ARG A 158 -6.56 9.53 -30.82
C ARG A 158 -5.34 10.42 -31.10
N GLY A 159 -4.16 9.85 -31.18
CA GLY A 159 -2.96 10.52 -31.69
C GLY A 159 -1.96 10.99 -30.65
N ALA A 160 -2.24 10.83 -29.35
CA ALA A 160 -1.22 11.09 -28.34
C ALA A 160 -0.06 10.08 -28.42
N LYS A 161 1.15 10.55 -28.12
CA LYS A 161 2.32 9.67 -27.91
C LYS A 161 2.33 9.23 -26.45
N LEU A 162 2.36 7.89 -26.22
CA LEU A 162 2.43 7.32 -24.87
C LEU A 162 3.85 6.85 -24.55
N ARG A 163 4.30 7.19 -23.32
CA ARG A 163 5.57 6.79 -22.72
C ARG A 163 5.26 6.05 -21.42
N ILE A 164 5.19 4.74 -21.47
CA ILE A 164 4.75 3.90 -20.37
C ILE A 164 5.96 3.33 -19.64
N PHE A 165 6.03 3.57 -18.33
CA PHE A 165 7.01 2.99 -17.44
C PHE A 165 6.33 2.02 -16.47
N GLY A 166 6.92 0.86 -16.25
CA GLY A 166 6.42 -0.11 -15.29
C GLY A 166 7.39 -1.24 -15.01
N ASP A 167 7.04 -2.03 -14.02
CA ASP A 167 7.73 -3.27 -13.68
C ASP A 167 6.70 -4.34 -13.31
N PRO A 168 6.43 -5.34 -14.16
CA PRO A 168 5.45 -6.37 -13.87
C PRO A 168 5.76 -7.16 -12.60
N MET A 169 7.05 -7.23 -12.21
CA MET A 169 7.47 -7.87 -10.96
C MET A 169 7.18 -7.02 -9.71
N GLN A 170 6.75 -5.77 -9.86
CA GLN A 170 6.29 -4.93 -8.76
C GLN A 170 4.76 -4.83 -8.65
N ASN A 171 4.02 -5.52 -9.51
CA ASN A 171 2.57 -5.60 -9.39
C ASN A 171 2.16 -6.59 -8.29
N ILE A 172 1.99 -6.07 -7.07
CA ILE A 172 1.61 -6.84 -5.88
C ILE A 172 0.17 -6.58 -5.43
N PHE A 173 -0.61 -5.75 -6.17
CA PHE A 173 -2.00 -5.40 -5.89
C PHE A 173 -2.98 -5.99 -6.91
N ARG A 174 -2.66 -7.17 -7.47
CA ARG A 174 -3.44 -7.80 -8.56
C ARG A 174 -4.85 -8.22 -8.18
N GLU A 175 -5.10 -8.48 -6.90
CA GLU A 175 -6.40 -8.92 -6.41
C GLU A 175 -7.31 -7.72 -6.16
N SER A 176 -7.91 -7.16 -7.24
CA SER A 176 -9.07 -6.30 -7.10
C SER A 176 -10.32 -7.16 -6.96
N THR A 177 -11.15 -6.87 -5.96
CA THR A 177 -12.47 -7.49 -5.79
C THR A 177 -13.51 -6.95 -6.78
N PHE A 178 -13.17 -5.87 -7.50
CA PHE A 178 -14.04 -5.25 -8.49
C PHE A 178 -13.73 -5.79 -9.90
N ALA A 179 -14.72 -6.45 -10.49
CA ALA A 179 -14.69 -6.82 -11.90
C ALA A 179 -15.07 -5.59 -12.74
N GLY A 180 -14.09 -4.79 -13.11
CA GLY A 180 -14.28 -3.61 -13.98
C GLY A 180 -14.75 -4.00 -15.39
N ARG A 181 -14.99 -2.96 -16.22
CA ARG A 181 -15.46 -3.14 -17.60
C ARG A 181 -14.41 -3.81 -18.51
N HIS A 182 -13.14 -3.55 -18.27
CA HIS A 182 -12.02 -4.07 -19.05
C HIS A 182 -11.17 -5.03 -18.23
N ALA A 183 -10.59 -6.02 -18.90
CA ALA A 183 -9.64 -6.93 -18.28
C ALA A 183 -8.44 -6.17 -17.70
N PRO A 184 -7.80 -6.66 -16.62
CA PRO A 184 -6.57 -6.09 -16.10
C PRO A 184 -5.52 -5.91 -17.20
N CYS A 185 -4.64 -4.91 -17.04
CA CYS A 185 -3.56 -4.66 -17.99
C CYS A 185 -2.68 -5.91 -18.13
N ASP A 186 -2.66 -6.48 -19.35
CA ASP A 186 -1.72 -7.52 -19.71
C ASP A 186 -0.41 -6.86 -20.15
N TRP A 187 0.61 -6.96 -19.30
CA TRP A 187 1.92 -6.38 -19.57
C TRP A 187 2.58 -6.97 -20.80
N LYS A 188 2.39 -8.27 -21.04
CA LYS A 188 2.95 -8.93 -22.23
C LYS A 188 2.29 -8.40 -23.50
N ALA A 189 0.97 -8.36 -23.53
CA ALA A 189 0.25 -7.79 -24.66
C ALA A 189 0.63 -6.31 -24.91
N LEU A 190 0.84 -5.54 -23.84
CA LEU A 190 1.27 -4.15 -23.93
C LEU A 190 2.66 -4.03 -24.57
N THR A 191 3.62 -4.89 -24.19
CA THR A 191 4.97 -4.88 -24.74
C THR A 191 5.02 -5.41 -26.17
N ASP A 192 4.23 -6.43 -26.50
CA ASP A 192 4.14 -7.01 -27.84
C ASP A 192 3.56 -6.00 -28.86
N ASN A 193 2.68 -5.10 -28.42
CA ASN A 193 2.07 -4.04 -29.23
C ASN A 193 2.85 -2.72 -29.19
N ALA A 194 3.94 -2.63 -28.44
CA ALA A 194 4.75 -1.42 -28.37
C ALA A 194 5.49 -1.16 -29.69
N HIS A 195 5.53 0.10 -30.12
CA HIS A 195 6.35 0.50 -31.29
C HIS A 195 7.84 0.53 -30.94
N ALA A 196 8.15 0.71 -29.65
CA ALA A 196 9.49 0.52 -29.09
C ALA A 196 9.37 -0.03 -27.67
N PHE A 197 10.15 -1.04 -27.36
CA PHE A 197 10.25 -1.63 -26.03
C PHE A 197 11.70 -1.62 -25.58
N GLU A 198 11.95 -1.07 -24.39
CA GLU A 198 13.27 -0.97 -23.78
C GLU A 198 13.25 -1.40 -22.33
N GLN A 199 14.42 -1.80 -21.82
CA GLN A 199 14.58 -2.20 -20.43
C GLN A 199 15.70 -1.40 -19.77
N LEU A 200 15.45 -0.91 -18.54
CA LEU A 200 16.49 -0.36 -17.66
C LEU A 200 17.14 -1.50 -16.87
N ASP A 201 18.46 -1.48 -16.77
CA ASP A 201 19.26 -2.51 -16.10
C ASP A 201 20.27 -1.97 -15.10
N THR A 202 20.41 -0.65 -15.01
CA THR A 202 21.43 -0.03 -14.16
C THR A 202 20.88 0.24 -12.75
N PRO A 203 21.45 -0.37 -11.70
CA PRO A 203 20.93 -0.27 -10.32
C PRO A 203 21.34 1.05 -9.62
N HIS A 204 20.80 2.17 -10.08
CA HIS A 204 21.15 3.52 -9.58
C HIS A 204 20.92 3.72 -8.09
N ARG A 205 19.87 3.09 -7.52
CA ARG A 205 19.54 3.19 -6.07
C ARG A 205 20.70 2.78 -5.18
N TRP A 206 21.46 1.79 -5.58
CA TRP A 206 22.52 1.19 -4.77
C TRP A 206 23.89 1.83 -4.96
N ARG A 207 24.04 2.82 -5.86
CA ARG A 207 25.32 3.48 -6.10
C ARG A 207 25.93 4.14 -4.86
N SER A 208 25.10 4.72 -4.00
CA SER A 208 25.50 5.34 -2.74
C SER A 208 25.57 4.39 -1.55
N GLY A 209 25.05 3.17 -1.70
CA GLY A 209 25.00 2.13 -0.66
C GLY A 209 25.89 0.96 -1.01
N CYS A 210 25.30 -0.15 -1.46
CA CYS A 210 26.01 -1.37 -1.83
C CYS A 210 25.70 -1.76 -3.30
N PRO A 211 26.55 -1.39 -4.27
CA PRO A 211 26.33 -1.72 -5.69
C PRO A 211 26.16 -3.21 -5.96
N THR A 212 26.95 -4.06 -5.31
CA THR A 212 26.86 -5.52 -5.49
C THR A 212 25.52 -6.10 -5.00
N LEU A 213 24.90 -5.49 -3.97
CA LEU A 213 23.55 -5.84 -3.54
C LEU A 213 22.52 -5.48 -4.62
N GLY A 214 22.72 -4.34 -5.30
CA GLY A 214 21.87 -3.92 -6.41
C GLY A 214 21.91 -4.89 -7.56
N GLU A 215 23.11 -5.29 -8.01
CA GLU A 215 23.33 -6.27 -9.08
C GLU A 215 22.69 -7.62 -8.70
N TRP A 216 22.93 -8.11 -7.50
CA TRP A 216 22.32 -9.33 -6.99
C TRP A 216 20.78 -9.24 -6.97
N THR A 217 20.22 -8.10 -6.56
CA THR A 217 18.77 -7.89 -6.53
C THR A 217 18.16 -7.95 -7.93
N LEU A 218 18.84 -7.40 -8.95
CA LEU A 218 18.40 -7.49 -10.33
C LEU A 218 18.51 -8.93 -10.88
N GLN A 219 19.55 -9.68 -10.53
CA GLN A 219 19.67 -11.10 -10.86
C GLN A 219 18.57 -11.93 -10.19
N ALA A 220 18.29 -11.67 -8.91
CA ALA A 220 17.18 -12.30 -8.18
C ALA A 220 15.82 -12.01 -8.84
N ARG A 221 15.60 -10.75 -9.29
CA ARG A 221 14.41 -10.38 -10.07
C ARG A 221 14.30 -11.20 -11.36
N ALA A 222 15.37 -11.28 -12.15
CA ALA A 222 15.38 -12.02 -13.41
C ALA A 222 15.05 -13.50 -13.17
N THR A 223 15.67 -14.12 -12.15
CA THR A 223 15.41 -15.51 -11.75
C THR A 223 13.94 -15.72 -11.36
N LEU A 224 13.38 -14.85 -10.52
CA LEU A 224 11.98 -14.93 -10.08
C LEU A 224 11.00 -14.71 -11.23
N LYS A 225 11.30 -13.77 -12.16
CA LYS A 225 10.50 -13.50 -13.35
C LYS A 225 10.45 -14.70 -14.28
N ALA A 226 11.56 -15.41 -14.42
CA ALA A 226 11.67 -16.64 -15.21
C ALA A 226 11.06 -17.88 -14.53
N GLY A 227 10.46 -17.75 -13.34
CA GLY A 227 9.90 -18.89 -12.61
C GLY A 227 10.95 -19.70 -11.83
N GLY A 228 12.21 -19.27 -11.80
CA GLY A 228 13.30 -19.95 -11.09
C GLY A 228 13.28 -19.71 -9.56
N LYS A 229 14.29 -20.28 -8.88
CA LYS A 229 14.53 -20.16 -7.44
C LYS A 229 15.82 -19.39 -7.21
N ILE A 230 15.85 -18.48 -6.25
CA ILE A 230 17.06 -17.76 -5.87
C ILE A 230 18.02 -18.75 -5.16
N ASN A 231 19.21 -18.93 -5.72
CA ASN A 231 20.23 -19.77 -5.12
C ASN A 231 21.06 -18.96 -4.10
N LEU A 232 20.99 -19.36 -2.83
CA LEU A 232 21.72 -18.72 -1.72
C LEU A 232 23.02 -19.47 -1.36
N ARG A 233 23.38 -20.52 -2.11
CA ARG A 233 24.67 -21.25 -1.95
C ARG A 233 25.82 -20.62 -2.72
N THR A 234 25.50 -19.72 -3.66
CA THR A 234 26.50 -19.01 -4.46
C THR A 234 27.16 -17.89 -3.66
N GLN A 235 28.20 -17.28 -4.22
CA GLN A 235 28.81 -16.10 -3.62
C GLN A 235 27.79 -14.96 -3.52
N LEU A 236 27.41 -14.64 -2.27
CA LEU A 236 26.49 -13.57 -1.94
C LEU A 236 27.23 -12.25 -1.73
N PRO A 237 26.60 -11.10 -1.96
CA PRO A 237 27.15 -9.80 -1.53
C PRO A 237 27.45 -9.83 -0.02
N SER A 238 28.57 -9.23 0.40
CA SER A 238 28.95 -9.18 1.82
C SER A 238 27.92 -8.48 2.72
N SER A 239 27.10 -7.62 2.11
CA SER A 239 25.98 -6.91 2.75
C SER A 239 24.68 -7.73 2.85
N LEU A 240 24.62 -8.90 2.23
CA LEU A 240 23.50 -9.84 2.34
C LEU A 240 23.82 -10.90 3.38
N LYS A 241 23.06 -10.92 4.46
CA LYS A 241 23.13 -11.95 5.50
C LYS A 241 21.97 -12.94 5.39
N VAL A 242 22.29 -14.22 5.44
CA VAL A 242 21.30 -15.30 5.47
C VAL A 242 21.35 -15.97 6.84
N VAL A 243 20.21 -16.03 7.51
CA VAL A 243 20.04 -16.73 8.78
C VAL A 243 19.04 -17.86 8.57
N VAL A 244 19.48 -19.10 8.78
CA VAL A 244 18.60 -20.27 8.77
C VAL A 244 18.14 -20.51 10.20
N ALA A 245 16.87 -20.26 10.47
CA ALA A 245 16.30 -20.24 11.80
C ALA A 245 15.17 -21.25 11.97
N GLU A 246 15.09 -21.85 13.15
CA GLU A 246 13.96 -22.68 13.52
C GLU A 246 12.84 -21.85 14.12
N ASN A 247 11.67 -21.88 13.46
CA ASN A 247 10.46 -21.27 13.99
C ASN A 247 9.86 -22.15 15.08
N GLN A 248 9.93 -21.72 16.34
CA GLN A 248 9.34 -22.42 17.48
C GLN A 248 7.86 -22.05 17.70
N ALA A 249 7.47 -20.84 17.34
CA ALA A 249 6.08 -20.40 17.35
C ALA A 249 5.83 -19.39 16.22
N ARG A 250 4.64 -19.49 15.60
CA ARG A 250 4.19 -18.55 14.60
C ARG A 250 2.65 -18.52 14.54
N GLY A 251 2.07 -17.38 14.87
CA GLY A 251 0.63 -17.15 14.88
C GLY A 251 0.09 -16.83 16.28
N TYR A 252 -1.21 -16.51 16.35
CA TYR A 252 -1.94 -16.15 17.59
C TYR A 252 -1.23 -15.14 18.50
N GLY A 253 -0.59 -14.14 17.90
CA GLY A 253 0.10 -13.07 18.64
C GLY A 253 1.53 -13.41 19.09
N ASP A 254 2.05 -14.57 18.74
CA ASP A 254 3.40 -15.01 19.10
C ASP A 254 4.25 -15.36 17.87
N TYR A 255 5.51 -14.94 17.92
CA TYR A 255 6.56 -15.36 16.99
C TYR A 255 7.84 -15.58 17.76
N ARG A 256 8.40 -16.79 17.66
CA ARG A 256 9.64 -17.16 18.35
C ARG A 256 10.57 -17.92 17.42
N LEU A 257 11.86 -17.66 17.58
CA LEU A 257 12.95 -18.43 17.02
C LEU A 257 13.68 -19.17 18.14
N ALA A 258 14.38 -20.25 17.82
CA ALA A 258 15.34 -20.87 18.74
C ALA A 258 16.35 -19.80 19.21
N ALA A 259 16.74 -19.86 20.47
CA ALA A 259 17.57 -18.80 21.10
C ALA A 259 18.90 -18.56 20.35
N THR A 260 19.53 -19.62 19.85
CA THR A 260 20.75 -19.54 19.03
C THR A 260 20.54 -18.81 17.71
N ASP A 261 19.38 -19.03 17.09
CA ASP A 261 19.05 -18.49 15.77
C ASP A 261 18.54 -17.04 15.87
N ARG A 262 18.04 -16.64 17.04
CA ARG A 262 17.60 -15.27 17.32
C ARG A 262 18.78 -14.29 17.43
N ARG A 263 19.92 -14.72 17.98
CA ARG A 263 21.08 -13.86 18.23
C ARG A 263 21.58 -13.09 17.00
N PRO A 264 21.74 -13.68 15.81
CA PRO A 264 22.12 -12.94 14.60
C PRO A 264 21.11 -11.85 14.21
N VAL A 265 19.81 -12.09 14.41
CA VAL A 265 18.75 -11.12 14.12
C VAL A 265 18.82 -9.95 15.09
N ASP A 266 18.98 -10.20 16.39
CA ASP A 266 19.12 -9.15 17.41
C ASP A 266 20.41 -8.32 17.21
N LEU A 267 21.51 -8.95 16.79
CA LEU A 267 22.76 -8.23 16.46
C LEU A 267 22.59 -7.34 15.25
N PHE A 268 21.91 -7.81 14.20
CA PHE A 268 21.63 -7.00 13.02
C PHE A 268 20.69 -5.84 13.37
N GLU A 269 19.66 -6.10 14.16
CA GLU A 269 18.72 -5.08 14.63
C GLU A 269 19.43 -3.95 15.37
N LYS A 270 20.35 -4.29 16.28
CA LYS A 270 21.11 -3.30 17.08
C LYS A 270 22.15 -2.52 16.26
N ALA A 271 22.72 -3.14 15.24
CA ALA A 271 23.77 -2.53 14.43
C ALA A 271 23.28 -1.45 13.46
N HIS A 272 21.95 -1.38 13.18
CA HIS A 272 21.43 -0.51 12.15
C HIS A 272 20.40 0.49 12.70
N ALA A 273 20.73 1.78 12.61
CA ALA A 273 19.86 2.89 13.03
C ALA A 273 18.64 3.04 12.11
N SER A 274 18.84 2.85 10.80
CA SER A 274 17.76 2.83 9.80
C SER A 274 17.44 1.39 9.42
N LEU A 275 16.25 0.90 9.80
CA LEU A 275 15.88 -0.51 9.70
C LEU A 275 14.41 -0.70 9.36
N LEU A 276 14.14 -1.47 8.30
CA LEU A 276 12.80 -1.90 7.91
C LEU A 276 12.69 -3.42 8.03
N ILE A 277 11.74 -3.88 8.84
CA ILE A 277 11.45 -5.31 9.03
C ILE A 277 10.20 -5.64 8.24
N LEU A 278 10.31 -6.57 7.29
CA LEU A 278 9.28 -6.88 6.32
C LEU A 278 8.74 -8.30 6.48
N THR A 279 7.42 -8.41 6.40
CA THR A 279 6.69 -9.66 6.30
C THR A 279 5.50 -9.53 5.34
N ARG A 280 4.86 -10.66 4.99
CA ARG A 280 3.67 -10.64 4.12
C ARG A 280 2.40 -10.26 4.86
N HIS A 281 2.18 -10.81 6.05
CA HIS A 281 0.89 -10.77 6.75
C HIS A 281 0.87 -9.77 7.90
N ASN A 282 -0.27 -9.08 8.08
CA ASN A 282 -0.46 -8.14 9.19
C ASN A 282 -0.31 -8.80 10.55
N ASP A 283 -0.83 -10.03 10.72
CA ASP A 283 -0.74 -10.75 11.99
C ASP A 283 0.72 -11.07 12.36
N THR A 284 1.52 -11.49 11.38
CA THR A 284 2.97 -11.71 11.60
C THR A 284 3.68 -10.40 11.93
N ALA A 285 3.34 -9.29 11.27
CA ALA A 285 3.89 -7.97 11.60
C ALA A 285 3.58 -7.56 13.05
N ARG A 286 2.35 -7.84 13.53
CA ARG A 286 1.99 -7.60 14.94
C ARG A 286 2.79 -8.47 15.90
N CYS A 287 2.98 -9.77 15.58
CA CYS A 287 3.82 -10.68 16.40
C CYS A 287 5.24 -10.15 16.54
N PHE A 288 5.78 -9.50 15.49
CA PHE A 288 7.13 -8.90 15.54
C PHE A 288 7.23 -7.75 16.54
N ARG A 289 6.15 -7.07 16.89
CA ARG A 289 6.16 -6.09 17.98
C ARG A 289 6.64 -6.75 19.29
N GLY A 290 6.06 -7.91 19.63
CA GLY A 290 6.48 -8.71 20.79
C GLY A 290 7.89 -9.26 20.64
N PHE A 291 8.23 -9.82 19.47
CA PHE A 291 9.55 -10.38 19.19
C PHE A 291 10.69 -9.37 19.41
N PHE A 292 10.50 -8.11 18.98
CA PHE A 292 11.47 -7.02 19.18
C PHE A 292 11.18 -6.19 20.45
N ASN A 293 10.52 -6.78 21.45
CA ASN A 293 10.24 -6.15 22.75
C ASN A 293 9.59 -4.76 22.61
N ARG A 294 8.73 -4.60 21.60
CA ARG A 294 7.97 -3.37 21.27
C ARG A 294 8.83 -2.11 20.99
N ARG A 295 10.15 -2.26 20.80
CA ARG A 295 11.07 -1.15 20.53
C ARG A 295 10.90 -0.55 19.13
N ILE A 296 10.40 -1.34 18.18
CA ILE A 296 10.24 -0.93 16.79
C ILE A 296 8.73 -0.78 16.50
N PRO A 297 8.26 0.41 16.06
CA PRO A 297 6.86 0.64 15.78
C PRO A 297 6.38 -0.09 14.53
N LEU A 298 5.07 -0.36 14.45
CA LEU A 298 4.42 -0.77 13.22
C LEU A 298 4.28 0.43 12.28
N TRP A 299 4.61 0.21 11.03
CA TRP A 299 4.26 1.15 9.97
C TRP A 299 2.82 0.89 9.51
N GLU A 300 1.93 1.80 9.83
CA GLU A 300 0.52 1.66 9.49
C GLU A 300 0.25 1.93 7.99
N GLY A 301 1.10 2.75 7.34
CA GLY A 301 0.93 3.11 5.93
C GLY A 301 -0.40 3.82 5.67
N HIS A 302 -1.03 3.47 4.54
CA HIS A 302 -2.35 3.97 4.15
C HIS A 302 -3.48 2.95 4.38
N THR A 303 -3.16 1.69 4.69
CA THR A 303 -4.16 0.63 4.89
C THR A 303 -4.83 0.76 6.26
N ARG A 304 -6.12 0.43 6.32
CA ARG A 304 -6.99 0.54 7.48
C ARG A 304 -7.91 -0.65 7.61
N SER A 305 -7.36 -1.82 7.45
CA SER A 305 -8.16 -3.05 7.45
C SER A 305 -8.97 -3.27 8.72
N ALA A 306 -8.48 -2.83 9.88
CA ALA A 306 -9.22 -2.92 11.13
C ALA A 306 -10.36 -1.89 11.19
N LEU A 307 -10.10 -0.66 10.73
CA LEU A 307 -11.12 0.40 10.67
C LEU A 307 -12.22 0.07 9.65
N GLU A 308 -11.87 -0.45 8.48
CA GLU A 308 -12.82 -0.89 7.46
C GLU A 308 -13.75 -1.98 8.00
N LYS A 309 -13.19 -3.00 8.66
CA LYS A 309 -13.99 -4.05 9.31
C LYS A 309 -14.89 -3.50 10.42
N LEU A 310 -14.39 -2.54 11.20
CA LEU A 310 -15.19 -1.88 12.23
C LEU A 310 -16.37 -1.15 11.60
N VAL A 311 -16.15 -0.38 10.53
CA VAL A 311 -17.21 0.35 9.83
C VAL A 311 -18.24 -0.61 9.22
N ASP A 312 -17.78 -1.68 8.54
CA ASP A 312 -18.66 -2.71 7.99
C ASP A 312 -19.53 -3.35 9.11
N ALA A 313 -18.93 -3.66 10.26
CA ALA A 313 -19.63 -4.27 11.39
C ALA A 313 -20.61 -3.30 12.08
N VAL A 314 -20.25 -2.03 12.22
CA VAL A 314 -21.14 -0.98 12.76
C VAL A 314 -22.33 -0.75 11.83
N GLY A 315 -22.10 -0.68 10.51
CA GLY A 315 -23.18 -0.55 9.54
C GLY A 315 -24.14 -1.74 9.53
N GLY A 316 -23.60 -2.95 9.74
CA GLY A 316 -24.39 -4.19 9.81
C GLY A 316 -25.08 -4.45 11.16
N ALA A 317 -24.73 -3.71 12.22
CA ALA A 317 -25.23 -3.99 13.57
C ALA A 317 -26.70 -3.61 13.79
N GLY A 318 -27.27 -2.69 13.00
CA GLY A 318 -28.67 -2.30 13.10
C GLY A 318 -29.08 -1.80 14.52
N GLY A 319 -28.14 -1.26 15.31
CA GLY A 319 -28.37 -0.81 16.68
C GLY A 319 -28.22 -1.90 17.76
N ASP A 320 -27.80 -3.13 17.41
CA ASP A 320 -27.54 -4.20 18.38
C ASP A 320 -26.23 -3.90 19.16
N CYS A 321 -26.38 -3.58 20.46
CA CYS A 321 -25.25 -3.25 21.34
C CYS A 321 -24.27 -4.42 21.52
N GLY A 322 -24.74 -5.67 21.44
CA GLY A 322 -23.90 -6.86 21.56
C GLY A 322 -23.03 -7.05 20.31
N VAL A 323 -23.59 -6.79 19.14
CA VAL A 323 -22.84 -6.82 17.84
C VAL A 323 -21.81 -5.69 17.83
N LEU A 324 -22.19 -4.48 18.24
CA LEU A 324 -21.27 -3.34 18.35
C LEU A 324 -20.11 -3.63 19.32
N ALA A 325 -20.42 -4.20 20.49
CA ALA A 325 -19.39 -4.54 21.47
C ALA A 325 -18.42 -5.62 20.92
N ALA A 326 -18.93 -6.62 20.19
CA ALA A 326 -18.09 -7.61 19.55
C ALA A 326 -17.18 -6.98 18.46
N ALA A 327 -17.73 -6.08 17.66
CA ALA A 327 -16.96 -5.33 16.64
C ALA A 327 -15.83 -4.49 17.28
N VAL A 328 -16.11 -3.81 18.39
CA VAL A 328 -15.11 -3.04 19.14
C VAL A 328 -14.02 -3.94 19.71
N VAL A 329 -14.38 -5.09 20.31
CA VAL A 329 -13.39 -6.04 20.83
C VAL A 329 -12.50 -6.57 19.71
N SER A 330 -13.08 -6.91 18.56
CA SER A 330 -12.32 -7.33 17.37
C SER A 330 -11.36 -6.23 16.91
N PHE A 331 -11.85 -5.01 16.77
CA PHE A 331 -11.06 -3.85 16.39
C PHE A 331 -9.89 -3.61 17.36
N MET A 332 -10.16 -3.59 18.67
CA MET A 332 -9.12 -3.36 19.68
C MET A 332 -8.04 -4.44 19.69
N ASN A 333 -8.41 -5.70 19.45
CA ASN A 333 -7.44 -6.79 19.28
C ASN A 333 -6.62 -6.66 18.01
N GLU A 334 -7.14 -5.99 16.99
CA GLU A 334 -6.40 -5.69 15.76
C GLU A 334 -5.46 -4.49 15.87
N VAL A 335 -5.84 -3.46 16.63
CA VAL A 335 -5.05 -2.22 16.73
C VAL A 335 -4.19 -2.12 17.99
N GLY A 336 -4.30 -3.09 18.92
CA GLY A 336 -3.57 -3.05 20.18
C GLY A 336 -3.50 -4.40 20.90
N LYS A 337 -3.21 -4.35 22.19
CA LYS A 337 -3.22 -5.50 23.12
C LYS A 337 -3.86 -5.13 24.46
N GLY A 338 -4.07 -6.14 25.29
CA GLY A 338 -4.66 -5.97 26.63
C GLY A 338 -6.20 -6.01 26.63
N PHE A 339 -6.80 -6.21 25.47
CA PHE A 339 -8.25 -6.30 25.25
C PHE A 339 -8.71 -7.76 25.06
N SER A 340 -7.99 -8.70 25.69
CA SER A 340 -8.32 -10.13 25.58
C SER A 340 -9.71 -10.44 26.14
N PRO A 341 -10.38 -11.52 25.67
CA PRO A 341 -11.69 -11.94 26.16
C PRO A 341 -11.74 -12.00 27.67
N SER A 342 -10.88 -12.77 28.31
CA SER A 342 -10.88 -12.99 29.77
C SER A 342 -10.60 -11.74 30.60
N ALA A 343 -9.78 -10.79 30.09
CA ALA A 343 -9.40 -9.61 30.85
C ALA A 343 -10.39 -8.45 30.71
N PHE A 344 -11.07 -8.36 29.56
CA PHE A 344 -11.93 -7.24 29.22
C PHE A 344 -13.11 -7.64 28.30
N GLY A 345 -12.86 -8.34 27.20
CA GLY A 345 -13.78 -8.49 26.08
C GLY A 345 -15.10 -9.14 26.45
N ASP A 346 -15.07 -10.29 27.15
CA ASP A 346 -16.28 -11.04 27.53
C ASP A 346 -17.17 -10.20 28.44
N ARG A 347 -16.57 -9.53 29.42
CA ARG A 347 -17.31 -8.67 30.35
C ARG A 347 -17.92 -7.46 29.63
N PHE A 348 -17.16 -6.81 28.77
CA PHE A 348 -17.63 -5.66 28.00
C PHE A 348 -18.84 -6.02 27.11
N GLN A 349 -18.75 -7.17 26.41
CA GLN A 349 -19.85 -7.66 25.59
C GLN A 349 -21.07 -8.04 26.43
N GLN A 350 -20.86 -8.65 27.60
CA GLN A 350 -21.94 -8.99 28.51
C GLN A 350 -22.67 -7.74 28.98
N GLU A 351 -21.96 -6.73 29.50
CA GLU A 351 -22.58 -5.48 30.00
C GLU A 351 -23.35 -4.76 28.86
N ALA A 352 -22.81 -4.75 27.62
CA ALA A 352 -23.52 -4.15 26.48
C ALA A 352 -24.83 -4.90 26.16
N ARG A 353 -24.83 -6.25 26.16
CA ARG A 353 -26.03 -7.06 25.91
C ARG A 353 -27.08 -6.96 27.00
N GLU A 354 -26.64 -6.85 28.25
CA GLU A 354 -27.53 -6.74 29.44
C GLU A 354 -27.99 -5.29 29.69
N GLY A 355 -27.62 -4.33 28.79
CA GLY A 355 -28.01 -2.94 28.96
C GLY A 355 -27.39 -2.25 30.18
N CYS A 356 -26.22 -2.73 30.65
CA CYS A 356 -25.51 -2.20 31.81
C CYS A 356 -26.35 -2.28 33.12
N ALA A 357 -27.17 -3.30 33.27
CA ALA A 357 -28.01 -3.51 34.44
C ALA A 357 -27.17 -3.86 35.68
N GLY A 358 -27.53 -3.23 36.82
CA GLY A 358 -26.91 -3.49 38.11
C GLY A 358 -25.67 -2.62 38.42
N SER A 359 -25.36 -2.51 39.70
CA SER A 359 -24.22 -1.70 40.20
C SER A 359 -22.94 -2.54 40.23
N ARG A 360 -21.84 -1.98 39.74
CA ARG A 360 -20.51 -2.61 39.76
C ARG A 360 -19.50 -1.75 40.51
N LYS A 361 -18.38 -2.31 40.95
CA LYS A 361 -17.28 -1.60 41.62
C LYS A 361 -15.93 -1.90 40.95
N GLY A 362 -14.99 -0.97 41.08
CA GLY A 362 -13.63 -1.13 40.55
C GLY A 362 -13.56 -1.28 39.01
N LYS A 363 -12.68 -2.14 38.52
CA LYS A 363 -12.50 -2.38 37.06
C LYS A 363 -13.80 -2.78 36.36
N PRO A 364 -14.67 -3.68 36.90
CA PRO A 364 -15.98 -3.97 36.31
C PRO A 364 -16.88 -2.74 36.13
N ALA A 365 -16.86 -1.78 37.06
CA ALA A 365 -17.62 -0.55 36.90
C ALA A 365 -17.12 0.34 35.76
N ALA A 366 -15.80 0.43 35.60
CA ALA A 366 -15.22 1.17 34.48
C ALA A 366 -15.47 0.47 33.11
N ILE A 367 -15.52 -0.87 33.09
CA ILE A 367 -15.93 -1.63 31.89
C ILE A 367 -17.40 -1.36 31.57
N GLN A 368 -18.26 -1.35 32.59
CA GLN A 368 -19.68 -1.03 32.43
C GLN A 368 -19.89 0.41 31.93
N GLU A 369 -19.13 1.37 32.47
CA GLU A 369 -19.13 2.77 31.98
C GLU A 369 -18.81 2.84 30.48
N LEU A 370 -17.81 2.03 29.98
CA LEU A 370 -17.48 1.98 28.58
C LEU A 370 -18.59 1.34 27.74
N ALA A 371 -19.21 0.26 28.23
CA ALA A 371 -20.32 -0.40 27.55
C ALA A 371 -21.55 0.50 27.43
N LYS A 372 -21.76 1.37 28.44
CA LYS A 372 -22.89 2.30 28.48
C LYS A 372 -22.92 3.26 27.30
N PHE A 373 -21.74 3.67 26.74
CA PHE A 373 -21.73 4.49 25.54
C PHE A 373 -22.38 3.80 24.34
N LEU A 374 -22.25 2.46 24.23
CA LEU A 374 -22.90 1.69 23.16
C LEU A 374 -24.40 1.50 23.41
N VAL A 375 -24.82 1.45 24.67
CA VAL A 375 -26.24 1.35 25.04
C VAL A 375 -26.96 2.68 24.83
N ASP A 376 -26.33 3.78 25.22
CA ASP A 376 -26.91 5.13 25.10
C ASP A 376 -26.95 5.62 23.66
N GLU A 377 -25.92 5.28 22.84
CA GLU A 377 -25.83 5.60 21.41
C GLU A 377 -25.37 4.34 20.64
N PRO A 378 -26.31 3.51 20.16
CA PRO A 378 -25.98 2.23 19.54
C PRO A 378 -25.56 2.38 18.05
N ASP A 379 -24.59 3.25 17.82
CA ASP A 379 -24.03 3.56 16.49
C ASP A 379 -22.51 3.86 16.57
N HIS A 380 -21.94 4.37 15.47
CA HIS A 380 -20.52 4.76 15.38
C HIS A 380 -20.13 5.87 16.37
N ARG A 381 -21.07 6.71 16.82
CA ARG A 381 -20.81 7.79 17.77
C ARG A 381 -20.59 7.23 19.17
N GLY A 382 -21.41 6.27 19.59
CA GLY A 382 -21.20 5.56 20.83
C GLY A 382 -19.87 4.79 20.85
N VAL A 383 -19.51 4.14 19.72
CA VAL A 383 -18.21 3.49 19.56
C VAL A 383 -17.06 4.51 19.70
N ALA A 384 -17.17 5.67 19.05
CA ALA A 384 -16.15 6.71 19.12
C ALA A 384 -15.96 7.27 20.55
N LYS A 385 -17.05 7.56 21.25
CA LYS A 385 -17.04 8.02 22.66
C LYS A 385 -16.40 6.97 23.57
N MET A 386 -16.77 5.71 23.39
CA MET A 386 -16.20 4.59 24.14
C MET A 386 -14.68 4.48 23.93
N LEU A 387 -14.19 4.52 22.69
CA LEU A 387 -12.76 4.47 22.38
C LEU A 387 -12.01 5.67 22.97
N GLN A 388 -12.58 6.87 22.89
CA GLN A 388 -12.01 8.07 23.49
C GLN A 388 -11.91 7.95 25.01
N ARG A 389 -12.96 7.46 25.68
CA ARG A 389 -12.96 7.22 27.13
C ARG A 389 -11.97 6.14 27.53
N LEU A 390 -11.86 5.05 26.75
CA LEU A 390 -10.87 4.00 26.95
C LEU A 390 -9.45 4.56 26.93
N SER A 391 -9.16 5.45 25.98
CA SER A 391 -7.84 6.11 25.91
C SER A 391 -7.52 6.90 27.17
N ALA A 392 -8.51 7.62 27.76
CA ALA A 392 -8.32 8.34 29.03
C ALA A 392 -8.14 7.39 30.21
N LEU A 393 -8.86 6.26 30.26
CA LEU A 393 -8.74 5.27 31.34
C LEU A 393 -7.38 4.57 31.36
N LYS A 394 -6.71 4.43 30.22
CA LYS A 394 -5.34 3.85 30.16
C LYS A 394 -4.35 4.62 31.04
N ASP A 395 -4.49 5.92 31.12
CA ASP A 395 -3.56 6.80 31.83
C ASP A 395 -3.99 7.05 33.31
N THR A 396 -5.26 6.83 33.62
CA THR A 396 -5.85 7.21 34.90
C THR A 396 -6.29 6.04 35.77
N HIS A 397 -6.46 4.84 35.22
CA HIS A 397 -7.01 3.71 35.95
C HIS A 397 -6.11 2.47 35.84
N ALA A 398 -5.55 2.00 36.98
CA ALA A 398 -4.59 0.87 37.01
C ALA A 398 -5.09 -0.40 36.30
N GLY A 399 -6.39 -0.69 36.34
CA GLY A 399 -6.98 -1.85 35.66
C GLY A 399 -6.89 -1.82 34.13
N PHE A 400 -6.56 -0.68 33.53
CA PHE A 400 -6.41 -0.46 32.08
C PHE A 400 -4.97 -0.17 31.65
N ALA A 401 -4.02 -0.08 32.58
CA ALA A 401 -2.61 0.20 32.29
C ALA A 401 -1.96 -0.84 31.34
N GLY A 402 -2.50 -2.06 31.28
CA GLY A 402 -2.04 -3.11 30.37
C GLY A 402 -2.54 -2.99 28.92
N ILE A 403 -3.42 -2.02 28.62
CA ILE A 403 -3.93 -1.79 27.27
C ILE A 403 -2.95 -0.89 26.52
N GLU A 404 -2.38 -1.40 25.48
CA GLU A 404 -1.46 -0.66 24.60
C GLU A 404 -2.01 -0.59 23.18
N THR A 405 -1.86 0.55 22.53
CA THR A 405 -2.27 0.78 21.15
C THR A 405 -1.04 0.65 20.25
N ASP A 406 -1.07 -0.26 19.28
CA ASP A 406 -0.01 -0.47 18.31
C ASP A 406 -0.22 0.34 17.03
N CYS A 407 -1.48 0.48 16.60
CA CYS A 407 -1.90 1.25 15.43
C CYS A 407 -2.57 2.54 15.90
N HIS A 408 -1.77 3.53 16.30
CA HIS A 408 -2.28 4.80 16.86
C HIS A 408 -3.17 5.56 15.88
N ARG A 409 -2.78 5.61 14.60
CA ARG A 409 -3.53 6.36 13.60
C ARG A 409 -4.89 5.73 13.33
N GLU A 410 -4.92 4.41 13.17
CA GLU A 410 -6.16 3.68 12.92
C GLU A 410 -7.12 3.77 14.11
N PHE A 411 -6.58 3.72 15.33
CA PHE A 411 -7.35 3.94 16.56
C PHE A 411 -7.98 5.35 16.59
N TRP A 412 -7.20 6.40 16.35
CA TRP A 412 -7.73 7.77 16.38
C TRP A 412 -8.63 8.09 15.18
N ASP A 413 -8.45 7.42 14.05
CA ASP A 413 -9.40 7.48 12.94
C ASP A 413 -10.77 6.91 13.37
N ALA A 414 -10.80 5.78 14.11
CA ALA A 414 -12.03 5.22 14.63
C ALA A 414 -12.73 6.19 15.60
N VAL A 415 -11.97 6.87 16.47
CA VAL A 415 -12.52 7.94 17.32
C VAL A 415 -13.08 9.10 16.49
N ASN A 416 -12.40 9.49 15.42
CA ASN A 416 -12.85 10.58 14.55
C ASN A 416 -14.11 10.23 13.73
N LEU A 417 -14.44 8.95 13.52
CA LEU A 417 -15.70 8.57 12.86
C LEU A 417 -16.92 9.21 13.54
N GLY A 418 -16.90 9.36 14.86
CA GLY A 418 -18.00 9.98 15.62
C GLY A 418 -18.34 11.42 15.27
N ARG A 419 -17.50 12.10 14.47
CA ARG A 419 -17.72 13.48 14.00
C ARG A 419 -18.53 13.56 12.71
N TYR A 420 -18.76 12.45 12.04
CA TYR A 420 -19.42 12.39 10.75
C TYR A 420 -20.87 11.94 10.89
N GLU A 421 -21.63 12.11 9.83
CA GLU A 421 -23.06 11.75 9.80
C GLU A 421 -23.24 10.22 9.83
N SER A 422 -22.37 9.47 9.12
CA SER A 422 -22.31 8.02 9.20
C SER A 422 -20.86 7.52 9.23
N ALA A 423 -20.69 6.25 9.65
CA ALA A 423 -19.38 5.59 9.71
C ALA A 423 -18.73 5.49 8.31
N GLU A 424 -19.54 5.21 7.28
CA GLU A 424 -19.09 5.07 5.88
C GLU A 424 -18.61 6.40 5.32
N ILE A 425 -19.37 7.49 5.54
CA ILE A 425 -18.95 8.85 5.14
C ILE A 425 -17.66 9.21 5.87
N GLY A 426 -17.57 8.94 7.17
CA GLY A 426 -16.36 9.18 7.96
C GLY A 426 -15.15 8.42 7.41
N LEU A 427 -15.29 7.14 7.10
CA LEU A 427 -14.22 6.33 6.51
C LEU A 427 -13.77 6.89 5.17
N ALA A 428 -14.71 7.28 4.32
CA ALA A 428 -14.42 7.84 2.99
C ALA A 428 -13.66 9.17 3.10
N GLU A 429 -14.08 10.09 3.97
CA GLU A 429 -13.41 11.37 4.20
C GLU A 429 -12.01 11.18 4.80
N ILE A 430 -11.87 10.34 5.82
CA ILE A 430 -10.58 10.02 6.41
C ILE A 430 -9.64 9.40 5.35
N THR A 431 -10.17 8.54 4.46
CA THR A 431 -9.40 7.93 3.36
C THR A 431 -8.94 8.98 2.36
N HIS A 432 -9.84 9.88 1.96
CA HIS A 432 -9.53 10.98 1.07
C HIS A 432 -8.44 11.90 1.65
N HIS A 433 -8.59 12.38 2.87
CA HIS A 433 -7.58 13.22 3.52
C HIS A 433 -6.20 12.57 3.60
N ARG A 434 -6.12 11.27 3.83
CA ARG A 434 -4.84 10.55 3.87
C ARG A 434 -4.20 10.34 2.51
N ALA A 435 -4.98 10.23 1.43
CA ALA A 435 -4.43 10.15 0.08
C ALA A 435 -3.55 11.37 -0.23
N TYR A 436 -3.88 12.53 0.33
CA TYR A 436 -3.08 13.76 0.22
C TYR A 436 -1.98 13.88 1.28
N SER A 437 -2.05 13.14 2.38
CA SER A 437 -1.02 13.19 3.42
C SER A 437 0.19 12.34 3.00
N ARG A 438 1.39 12.82 3.34
CA ARG A 438 2.65 12.08 3.15
C ARG A 438 3.19 11.67 4.51
N PRO A 439 2.71 10.58 5.10
CA PRO A 439 3.31 10.12 6.33
C PRO A 439 4.76 9.71 6.03
N LYS A 440 5.70 10.31 6.73
CA LYS A 440 7.10 9.86 6.68
C LYS A 440 7.21 8.59 7.54
N PRO A 441 7.76 7.50 6.99
CA PRO A 441 8.05 6.33 7.81
C PRO A 441 9.09 6.70 8.86
N PRO A 442 9.00 6.13 10.08
CA PRO A 442 10.06 6.27 11.06
C PRO A 442 11.34 5.59 10.56
N ASP A 443 12.51 6.00 11.07
CA ASP A 443 13.81 5.42 10.70
C ASP A 443 13.85 3.90 10.93
N ARG A 444 13.08 3.42 11.90
CA ARG A 444 12.92 2.00 12.20
C ARG A 444 11.45 1.64 12.21
N ALA A 445 11.08 0.62 11.43
CA ALA A 445 9.68 0.18 11.31
C ALA A 445 9.54 -1.32 11.04
N ILE A 446 8.46 -1.90 11.56
CA ILE A 446 7.93 -3.19 11.14
C ILE A 446 6.78 -2.91 10.16
N SER A 447 6.77 -3.57 9.02
CA SER A 447 5.75 -3.36 7.99
C SER A 447 5.40 -4.65 7.26
N THR A 448 4.23 -4.66 6.63
CA THR A 448 4.02 -5.62 5.55
C THR A 448 4.68 -5.11 4.27
N ILE A 449 5.04 -6.05 3.39
CA ILE A 449 5.69 -5.72 2.10
C ILE A 449 4.77 -4.85 1.25
N HIS A 450 3.44 -5.07 1.31
CA HIS A 450 2.45 -4.25 0.60
C HIS A 450 2.49 -2.78 1.05
N LYS A 451 2.52 -2.53 2.36
CA LYS A 451 2.60 -1.17 2.93
C LYS A 451 3.96 -0.50 2.68
N ALA A 452 5.01 -1.31 2.49
CA ALA A 452 6.37 -0.84 2.23
C ALA A 452 6.65 -0.61 0.74
N LYS A 453 5.69 -0.86 -0.17
CA LYS A 453 5.88 -0.54 -1.60
C LYS A 453 6.15 0.95 -1.76
N GLY A 454 7.18 1.29 -2.53
CA GLY A 454 7.64 2.68 -2.69
C GLY A 454 8.57 3.20 -1.59
N MET A 455 8.71 2.50 -0.45
CA MET A 455 9.69 2.84 0.59
C MET A 455 11.09 2.32 0.24
N GLU A 456 12.10 2.98 0.80
CA GLU A 456 13.51 2.57 0.72
C GLU A 456 14.13 2.75 2.11
N CYS A 457 15.00 1.83 2.48
CA CYS A 457 15.68 1.86 3.78
C CYS A 457 17.14 1.41 3.63
N GLU A 458 18.04 1.93 4.46
CA GLU A 458 19.44 1.50 4.43
C GLU A 458 19.56 0.01 4.75
N SER A 459 18.83 -0.46 5.74
CA SER A 459 18.90 -1.86 6.17
C SER A 459 17.52 -2.49 6.22
N VAL A 460 17.40 -3.72 5.73
CA VAL A 460 16.12 -4.45 5.68
C VAL A 460 16.29 -5.86 6.23
N ILE A 461 15.33 -6.31 7.03
CA ILE A 461 15.15 -7.71 7.39
C ILE A 461 13.88 -8.22 6.73
N VAL A 462 13.97 -9.32 5.99
CA VAL A 462 12.81 -10.05 5.45
C VAL A 462 12.63 -11.33 6.25
N MET A 463 11.51 -11.45 6.96
CA MET A 463 11.22 -12.58 7.82
C MET A 463 9.73 -12.83 8.03
N PRO A 464 9.30 -14.09 8.23
CA PRO A 464 10.06 -15.29 7.91
C PRO A 464 10.06 -15.54 6.39
N CYS A 465 11.13 -16.12 5.86
CA CYS A 465 11.16 -16.62 4.49
C CYS A 465 10.76 -18.10 4.48
N ASP A 466 9.47 -18.35 4.62
CA ASP A 466 8.87 -19.68 4.66
C ASP A 466 7.83 -19.92 3.56
N SER A 467 7.32 -21.15 3.45
CA SER A 467 6.36 -21.53 2.40
C SER A 467 5.02 -20.78 2.49
N LYS A 468 4.61 -20.37 3.70
CA LYS A 468 3.37 -19.60 3.93
C LYS A 468 3.54 -18.13 3.51
N THR A 469 4.71 -17.55 3.77
CA THR A 469 5.01 -16.17 3.39
C THR A 469 5.26 -16.05 1.90
N PHE A 470 6.07 -16.95 1.34
CA PHE A 470 6.44 -16.95 -0.07
C PHE A 470 6.22 -18.33 -0.69
N PRO A 471 4.97 -18.74 -0.97
CA PRO A 471 4.66 -19.95 -1.70
C PRO A 471 5.11 -19.86 -3.18
N ASP A 472 5.15 -21.00 -3.89
CA ASP A 472 5.47 -21.02 -5.32
C ASP A 472 4.28 -20.53 -6.16
N LYS A 473 4.08 -19.21 -6.14
CA LYS A 473 3.07 -18.48 -6.91
C LYS A 473 3.67 -17.20 -7.47
N PHE A 474 3.19 -16.77 -8.62
CA PHE A 474 3.71 -15.56 -9.27
C PHE A 474 3.63 -14.32 -8.35
N ASP A 475 2.51 -14.14 -7.65
CA ASP A 475 2.35 -13.00 -6.72
C ASP A 475 3.34 -13.02 -5.56
N ALA A 476 3.66 -14.23 -5.04
CA ALA A 476 4.68 -14.36 -4.00
C ALA A 476 6.10 -14.09 -4.53
N ARG A 477 6.38 -14.39 -5.81
CA ARG A 477 7.63 -14.02 -6.50
C ARG A 477 7.76 -12.50 -6.61
N CYS A 478 6.69 -11.82 -7.03
CA CYS A 478 6.62 -10.36 -7.06
C CYS A 478 6.83 -9.76 -5.66
N LEU A 479 6.16 -10.32 -4.66
CA LEU A 479 6.23 -9.86 -3.29
C LEU A 479 7.64 -10.02 -2.70
N LEU A 480 8.29 -11.17 -2.94
CA LEU A 480 9.67 -11.40 -2.51
C LEU A 480 10.60 -10.38 -3.18
N TYR A 481 10.51 -10.19 -4.49
CA TYR A 481 11.32 -9.19 -5.18
C TYR A 481 11.11 -7.77 -4.65
N VAL A 482 9.87 -7.37 -4.41
CA VAL A 482 9.59 -6.06 -3.80
C VAL A 482 10.28 -5.95 -2.45
N ALA A 483 10.23 -6.98 -1.60
CA ALA A 483 10.91 -6.97 -0.29
C ALA A 483 12.43 -6.82 -0.42
N LEU A 484 13.06 -7.60 -1.30
CA LEU A 484 14.51 -7.55 -1.55
C LEU A 484 14.95 -6.16 -2.02
N SER A 485 14.16 -5.55 -2.89
CA SER A 485 14.48 -4.26 -3.50
C SER A 485 14.34 -3.05 -2.57
N ARG A 486 13.88 -3.22 -1.33
CA ARG A 486 13.75 -2.10 -0.36
C ARG A 486 15.08 -1.74 0.29
N ALA A 487 16.03 -2.68 0.38
CA ALA A 487 17.34 -2.46 0.98
C ALA A 487 18.26 -1.67 0.05
N LYS A 488 18.96 -0.66 0.60
CA LYS A 488 19.98 0.11 -0.13
C LYS A 488 21.40 -0.37 0.18
N SER A 489 21.64 -0.72 1.44
CA SER A 489 23.01 -1.03 1.92
C SER A 489 23.11 -2.43 2.52
N HIS A 490 22.15 -2.85 3.35
CA HIS A 490 22.21 -4.12 4.07
C HIS A 490 20.88 -4.87 3.97
N LEU A 491 20.96 -6.17 3.70
CA LEU A 491 19.81 -7.06 3.64
C LEU A 491 20.04 -8.28 4.50
N MET A 492 19.04 -8.66 5.30
CA MET A 492 19.02 -9.94 6.01
C MET A 492 17.79 -10.73 5.59
N LEU A 493 18.00 -12.02 5.25
CA LEU A 493 16.94 -12.99 5.04
C LEU A 493 16.94 -13.99 6.20
N VAL A 494 15.80 -14.11 6.89
CA VAL A 494 15.60 -15.12 7.94
C VAL A 494 14.75 -16.24 7.35
N ILE A 495 15.41 -17.36 7.03
CA ILE A 495 14.82 -18.51 6.34
C ILE A 495 14.39 -19.54 7.37
N SER A 496 13.16 -20.02 7.25
CA SER A 496 12.65 -21.07 8.12
C SER A 496 13.30 -22.40 7.79
N ARG A 497 13.96 -23.02 8.79
CA ARG A 497 14.57 -24.34 8.64
C ARG A 497 13.52 -25.43 8.44
N ASN A 498 12.40 -25.33 9.14
CA ASN A 498 11.36 -26.35 9.20
C ASN A 498 10.36 -26.25 8.03
N ASP A 499 10.27 -25.07 7.39
CA ASP A 499 9.27 -24.78 6.36
C ASP A 499 9.82 -23.71 5.40
N GLN A 500 10.90 -24.08 4.69
CA GLN A 500 11.59 -23.16 3.78
C GLN A 500 10.69 -22.73 2.62
N SER A 501 10.79 -21.46 2.23
CA SER A 501 10.14 -20.98 1.00
C SER A 501 10.64 -21.75 -0.23
N PRO A 502 9.75 -22.25 -1.08
CA PRO A 502 10.13 -22.92 -2.32
C PRO A 502 10.79 -21.97 -3.35
N LEU A 503 10.78 -20.66 -3.12
CA LEU A 503 11.43 -19.66 -3.99
C LEU A 503 12.94 -19.50 -3.71
N LEU A 504 13.45 -20.13 -2.65
CA LEU A 504 14.84 -20.01 -2.20
C LEU A 504 15.48 -21.41 -2.19
N THR A 505 16.77 -21.47 -2.48
CA THR A 505 17.59 -22.69 -2.36
C THR A 505 18.80 -22.41 -1.46
N LEU A 506 18.90 -23.20 -0.35
CA LEU A 506 20.03 -23.19 0.61
C LEU A 506 21.05 -24.25 0.24
#